data_51d1386422229628078c8b481f6aa57d
#
_entry.id   51d1386422229628078c8b481f6aa57d
#
_cell.length_a   1.000
_cell.length_b   1.000
_cell.length_c   1.000
_cell.angle_alpha   90.00
_cell.angle_beta   90.00
_cell.angle_gamma   90.00
#
_symmetry.space_group_name_H-M   'P 1'
#
loop_
_entity.id
_entity.type
_entity.pdbx_description
1 polymer ?
#
loop_
_entity_poly.entity_id
_entity_poly.type
_entity_poly.pdbx_seq_one_letter_code
_entity_poly.pdbx_strand_id
1 'polypeptide(L)'
;GDVYKRQMLYDRHPAGPDKTYYEAIKYQTPNISGRMDHLRAAILRPQLHDLPIRIKKWNERYQILENGLRGTSGLKIVERLEGESYVGSSFQFLLLDWSQNQIKSVVNGCSKRGVELKWFGDAIPYGFTSRYDSWKYVQSEAMPKTDRILSGLLDLRLPLTFTLKDCELIGSIIKEVVQKSIDAS
;
A
#
# COMPACT_ATOMS: atom_id res chain seq x y z
N GLY A 1 -32.29 4.46 5.74
CA GLY A 1 -30.99 5.17 5.63
C GLY A 1 -29.78 4.25 5.61
N ASP A 2 -29.55 3.44 6.64
CA ASP A 2 -28.28 2.66 6.77
C ASP A 2 -28.19 1.46 5.82
N VAL A 3 -29.30 0.81 5.49
CA VAL A 3 -29.31 -0.29 4.54
C VAL A 3 -28.93 0.20 3.14
N TYR A 4 -29.45 1.33 2.74
CA TYR A 4 -29.14 1.96 1.45
C TYR A 4 -27.69 2.42 1.34
N LYS A 5 -27.16 3.04 2.38
CA LYS A 5 -25.75 3.43 2.46
C LYS A 5 -24.82 2.21 2.39
N ARG A 6 -25.16 1.13 3.09
CA ARG A 6 -24.41 -0.13 3.04
C ARG A 6 -24.46 -0.75 1.63
N GLN A 7 -25.58 -0.74 0.97
CA GLN A 7 -25.73 -1.28 -0.37
C GLN A 7 -24.87 -0.52 -1.38
N MET A 8 -24.86 0.80 -1.32
CA MET A 8 -24.02 1.64 -2.18
C MET A 8 -22.51 1.40 -1.97
N LEU A 9 -22.08 1.17 -0.72
CA LEU A 9 -20.69 0.85 -0.42
C LEU A 9 -20.29 -0.55 -0.89
N TYR A 10 -21.23 -1.51 -0.87
CA TYR A 10 -20.97 -2.90 -1.26
C TYR A 10 -20.98 -3.12 -2.76
N ASP A 11 -21.91 -2.52 -3.46
CA ASP A 11 -22.14 -2.85 -4.87
C ASP A 11 -21.21 -2.04 -5.80
N ARG A 12 -20.54 -1.01 -5.27
CA ARG A 12 -19.68 -0.07 -6.03
C ARG A 12 -20.36 0.50 -7.29
N HIS A 13 -21.64 0.22 -7.44
CA HIS A 13 -22.50 0.72 -8.51
C HIS A 13 -23.67 1.44 -7.87
N PRO A 14 -23.63 2.74 -7.77
CA PRO A 14 -24.78 3.50 -7.31
C PRO A 14 -25.87 3.39 -8.37
N ALA A 15 -26.79 2.43 -8.16
CA ALA A 15 -28.09 2.52 -8.80
C ALA A 15 -28.86 3.61 -8.08
N GLY A 16 -28.59 4.87 -8.39
CA GLY A 16 -29.21 5.96 -7.65
C GLY A 16 -28.39 7.24 -7.72
N PRO A 17 -28.25 7.98 -6.61
CA PRO A 17 -27.62 9.29 -6.61
C PRO A 17 -26.23 9.23 -7.22
N ASP A 18 -25.86 10.35 -7.80
CA ASP A 18 -24.65 10.51 -8.58
C ASP A 18 -23.36 10.14 -7.79
N LYS A 19 -22.28 10.07 -8.50
CA LYS A 19 -20.94 9.79 -7.95
C LYS A 19 -20.57 10.73 -6.80
N THR A 20 -21.05 11.97 -6.83
CA THR A 20 -20.78 13.00 -5.82
C THR A 20 -21.32 12.61 -4.45
N TYR A 21 -22.53 12.05 -4.40
CA TYR A 21 -23.11 11.56 -3.16
C TYR A 21 -22.33 10.38 -2.58
N TYR A 22 -21.90 9.44 -3.44
CA TYR A 22 -21.07 8.33 -3.02
C TYR A 22 -19.72 8.78 -2.45
N GLU A 23 -19.06 9.71 -3.13
CA GLU A 23 -17.81 10.30 -2.68
C GLU A 23 -17.97 11.03 -1.32
N ALA A 24 -19.12 11.66 -1.08
CA ALA A 24 -19.38 12.33 0.19
C ALA A 24 -19.55 11.38 1.37
N ILE A 25 -20.09 10.17 1.16
CA ILE A 25 -20.38 9.21 2.25
C ILE A 25 -19.25 8.19 2.49
N LYS A 26 -18.33 8.01 1.57
CA LYS A 26 -17.29 6.96 1.68
C LYS A 26 -16.41 7.08 2.93
N TYR A 27 -16.23 8.29 3.46
CA TYR A 27 -15.48 8.54 4.69
C TYR A 27 -16.34 8.54 5.97
N GLN A 28 -17.66 8.43 5.83
CA GLN A 28 -18.60 8.46 6.95
C GLN A 28 -18.94 7.06 7.48
N THR A 29 -18.56 6.02 6.76
CA THR A 29 -18.86 4.63 7.12
C THR A 29 -17.65 3.75 6.89
N PRO A 30 -17.36 2.80 7.79
CA PRO A 30 -16.30 1.83 7.58
C PRO A 30 -16.59 0.97 6.36
N ASN A 31 -15.56 0.65 5.58
CA ASN A 31 -15.66 -0.28 4.46
C ASN A 31 -15.65 -1.72 5.00
N ILE A 32 -16.83 -2.24 5.28
CA ILE A 32 -17.00 -3.62 5.72
C ILE A 32 -17.71 -4.40 4.61
N SER A 33 -17.02 -5.40 4.03
CA SER A 33 -17.60 -6.34 3.10
C SER A 33 -17.59 -7.75 3.69
N GLY A 34 -18.73 -8.18 4.23
CA GLY A 34 -18.93 -9.51 4.81
C GLY A 34 -19.71 -10.48 3.92
N ARG A 35 -20.01 -10.10 2.68
CA ARG A 35 -20.80 -10.94 1.76
C ARG A 35 -19.91 -11.83 0.90
N MET A 36 -20.28 -13.10 0.82
CA MET A 36 -19.70 -14.05 -0.11
C MET A 36 -20.84 -14.86 -0.74
N ASP A 37 -20.94 -14.81 -2.05
CA ASP A 37 -21.84 -15.68 -2.80
C ASP A 37 -21.16 -17.01 -3.18
N HIS A 38 -21.95 -17.97 -3.62
CA HIS A 38 -21.45 -19.30 -3.98
C HIS A 38 -20.44 -19.26 -5.14
N LEU A 39 -20.61 -18.35 -6.09
CA LEU A 39 -19.69 -18.21 -7.22
C LEU A 39 -18.31 -17.73 -6.76
N ARG A 40 -18.28 -16.68 -5.93
CA ARG A 40 -17.02 -16.18 -5.36
C ARG A 40 -16.35 -17.23 -4.48
N ALA A 41 -17.12 -17.94 -3.67
CA ALA A 41 -16.60 -19.04 -2.84
C ALA A 41 -16.00 -20.16 -3.69
N ALA A 42 -16.66 -20.54 -4.78
CA ALA A 42 -16.17 -21.56 -5.71
C ALA A 42 -14.86 -21.12 -6.40
N ILE A 43 -14.74 -19.84 -6.77
CA ILE A 43 -13.51 -19.28 -7.37
C ILE A 43 -12.38 -19.20 -6.34
N LEU A 44 -12.67 -18.85 -5.09
CA LEU A 44 -11.64 -18.70 -4.04
C LEU A 44 -11.14 -20.03 -3.50
N ARG A 45 -12.01 -21.07 -3.44
CA ARG A 45 -11.65 -22.36 -2.87
C ARG A 45 -10.38 -23.00 -3.49
N PRO A 46 -10.22 -23.11 -4.82
CA PRO A 46 -8.98 -23.61 -5.40
C PRO A 46 -7.79 -22.69 -5.13
N GLN A 47 -8.00 -21.37 -5.05
CA GLN A 47 -6.91 -20.42 -4.75
C GLN A 47 -6.35 -20.60 -3.33
N LEU A 48 -7.19 -21.00 -2.36
CA LEU A 48 -6.73 -21.32 -1.01
C LEU A 48 -5.80 -22.55 -1.00
N HIS A 49 -6.06 -23.51 -1.88
CA HIS A 49 -5.21 -24.71 -2.00
C HIS A 49 -3.80 -24.35 -2.48
N ASP A 50 -3.69 -23.38 -3.39
CA ASP A 50 -2.42 -22.91 -3.93
C ASP A 50 -1.73 -21.85 -3.07
N LEU A 51 -2.39 -21.40 -2.01
CA LEU A 51 -1.90 -20.28 -1.18
C LEU A 51 -0.47 -20.49 -0.63
N PRO A 52 -0.08 -21.68 -0.10
CA PRO A 52 1.27 -21.90 0.39
C PRO A 52 2.34 -21.71 -0.69
N ILE A 53 2.07 -22.15 -1.91
CA ILE A 53 3.00 -21.98 -3.05
C ILE A 53 3.07 -20.50 -3.46
N ARG A 54 1.95 -19.80 -3.44
CA ARG A 54 1.91 -18.37 -3.74
C ARG A 54 2.65 -17.54 -2.69
N ILE A 55 2.51 -17.87 -1.41
CA ILE A 55 3.25 -17.22 -0.31
C ILE A 55 4.75 -17.34 -0.55
N LYS A 56 5.24 -18.55 -0.86
CA LYS A 56 6.65 -18.76 -1.17
C LYS A 56 7.12 -17.87 -2.32
N LYS A 57 6.36 -17.82 -3.42
CA LYS A 57 6.67 -16.96 -4.58
C LYS A 57 6.66 -15.46 -4.25
N TRP A 58 5.76 -15.00 -3.39
CA TRP A 58 5.77 -13.60 -2.91
C TRP A 58 7.00 -13.32 -2.05
N ASN A 59 7.33 -14.23 -1.14
CA ASN A 59 8.46 -14.04 -0.24
C ASN A 59 9.81 -14.06 -0.98
N GLU A 60 9.95 -14.82 -2.06
CA GLU A 60 11.12 -14.78 -2.96
C GLU A 60 11.29 -13.37 -3.56
N ARG A 61 10.23 -12.77 -4.06
CA ARG A 61 10.24 -11.39 -4.61
C ARG A 61 10.56 -10.36 -3.56
N TYR A 62 9.95 -10.51 -2.40
CA TYR A 62 10.20 -9.64 -1.25
C TYR A 62 11.68 -9.66 -0.85
N GLN A 63 12.27 -10.83 -0.73
CA GLN A 63 13.69 -11.00 -0.36
C GLN A 63 14.64 -10.36 -1.37
N ILE A 64 14.34 -10.44 -2.67
CA ILE A 64 15.16 -9.79 -3.70
C ILE A 64 15.17 -8.27 -3.50
N LEU A 65 14.00 -7.66 -3.29
CA LEU A 65 13.92 -6.23 -3.01
C LEU A 65 14.60 -5.87 -1.70
N GLU A 66 14.37 -6.64 -0.65
CA GLU A 66 15.02 -6.43 0.64
C GLU A 66 16.55 -6.44 0.52
N ASN A 67 17.11 -7.44 -0.15
CA ASN A 67 18.55 -7.57 -0.36
C ASN A 67 19.10 -6.45 -1.24
N GLY A 68 18.37 -6.07 -2.29
CA GLY A 68 18.78 -5.00 -3.20
C GLY A 68 18.77 -3.60 -2.57
N LEU A 69 17.86 -3.37 -1.63
CA LEU A 69 17.67 -2.07 -0.97
C LEU A 69 18.36 -1.98 0.40
N ARG A 70 18.79 -3.08 0.97
CA ARG A 70 19.49 -3.11 2.26
C ARG A 70 20.76 -2.26 2.19
N GLY A 71 20.95 -1.40 3.20
CA GLY A 71 22.10 -0.50 3.27
C GLY A 71 22.01 0.72 2.35
N THR A 72 20.89 0.95 1.66
CA THR A 72 20.69 2.20 0.91
C THR A 72 20.58 3.38 1.88
N SER A 73 21.42 4.40 1.70
CA SER A 73 21.42 5.59 2.55
C SER A 73 20.05 6.29 2.51
N GLY A 74 19.56 6.74 3.67
CA GLY A 74 18.29 7.44 3.80
C GLY A 74 17.05 6.56 3.67
N LEU A 75 17.19 5.26 3.39
CA LEU A 75 16.11 4.29 3.29
C LEU A 75 16.19 3.27 4.43
N LYS A 76 15.10 3.09 5.16
CA LYS A 76 15.00 2.08 6.22
C LYS A 76 13.98 1.01 5.84
N ILE A 77 14.41 -0.25 5.83
CA ILE A 77 13.52 -1.41 5.70
C ILE A 77 13.00 -1.77 7.08
N VAL A 78 11.72 -2.15 7.16
CA VAL A 78 11.12 -2.62 8.40
C VAL A 78 11.70 -4.00 8.74
N GLU A 79 12.39 -4.08 9.87
CA GLU A 79 12.93 -5.35 10.36
C GLU A 79 11.81 -6.26 10.84
N ARG A 80 11.93 -7.54 10.51
CA ARG A 80 11.00 -8.56 10.95
C ARG A 80 11.50 -9.19 12.23
N LEU A 81 10.57 -9.58 13.09
CA LEU A 81 10.89 -10.29 14.32
C LEU A 81 11.30 -11.72 14.01
N GLU A 82 12.19 -12.28 14.82
CA GLU A 82 12.56 -13.70 14.74
C GLU A 82 11.33 -14.57 14.93
N GLY A 83 11.17 -15.59 14.08
CA GLY A 83 10.01 -16.48 14.08
C GLY A 83 8.74 -15.92 13.41
N GLU A 84 8.75 -14.69 12.90
CA GLU A 84 7.62 -14.12 12.18
C GLU A 84 7.41 -14.82 10.83
N SER A 85 6.19 -15.36 10.62
CA SER A 85 5.75 -15.82 9.31
C SER A 85 4.98 -14.71 8.60
N TYR A 86 5.32 -14.45 7.32
CA TYR A 86 4.73 -13.33 6.58
C TYR A 86 4.38 -13.67 5.13
N VAL A 87 3.58 -12.83 4.54
CA VAL A 87 3.24 -12.86 3.12
C VAL A 87 3.78 -11.58 2.47
N GLY A 88 4.84 -11.72 1.69
CA GLY A 88 5.52 -10.61 1.03
C GLY A 88 4.79 -10.08 -0.22
N SER A 89 3.46 -9.91 -0.17
CA SER A 89 2.67 -9.42 -1.29
C SER A 89 2.77 -7.90 -1.51
N SER A 90 3.39 -7.19 -0.58
CA SER A 90 3.83 -5.81 -0.72
C SER A 90 5.15 -5.60 0.03
N PHE A 91 5.94 -4.65 -0.44
CA PHE A 91 7.21 -4.27 0.14
C PHE A 91 7.10 -2.85 0.68
N GLN A 92 7.32 -2.70 1.99
CA GLN A 92 7.24 -1.43 2.67
C GLN A 92 8.63 -0.97 3.12
N PHE A 93 8.90 0.32 2.96
CA PHE A 93 10.12 0.96 3.41
C PHE A 93 9.85 2.39 3.87
N LEU A 94 10.77 2.94 4.61
CA LEU A 94 10.65 4.23 5.25
C LEU A 94 11.74 5.18 4.76
N LEU A 95 11.35 6.41 4.44
CA LEU A 95 12.22 7.57 4.25
C LEU A 95 11.99 8.52 5.45
N LEU A 96 12.51 8.12 6.61
CA LEU A 96 12.32 8.89 7.86
C LEU A 96 13.08 10.20 7.83
N ASP A 97 12.43 11.23 8.37
CA ASP A 97 12.99 12.59 8.51
C ASP A 97 13.27 13.30 7.17
N TRP A 98 12.74 12.78 6.06
CA TRP A 98 12.74 13.44 4.77
C TRP A 98 11.59 14.45 4.68
N SER A 99 11.85 15.58 4.00
CA SER A 99 10.80 16.55 3.69
C SER A 99 9.77 15.96 2.71
N GLN A 100 8.55 16.47 2.76
CA GLN A 100 7.49 16.06 1.82
C GLN A 100 7.90 16.26 0.35
N ASN A 101 8.65 17.30 0.05
CA ASN A 101 9.12 17.58 -1.31
C ASN A 101 10.15 16.54 -1.78
N GLN A 102 11.04 16.10 -0.92
CA GLN A 102 12.00 15.04 -1.22
C GLN A 102 11.27 13.71 -1.47
N ILE A 103 10.30 13.34 -0.62
CA ILE A 103 9.52 12.11 -0.81
C ILE A 103 8.70 12.17 -2.10
N LYS A 104 8.06 13.30 -2.41
CA LYS A 104 7.37 13.52 -3.69
C LYS A 104 8.31 13.36 -4.87
N SER A 105 9.54 13.87 -4.77
CA SER A 105 10.57 13.70 -5.80
C SER A 105 10.88 12.22 -6.04
N VAL A 106 11.03 11.42 -4.97
CA VAL A 106 11.25 9.98 -5.05
C VAL A 106 10.06 9.28 -5.72
N VAL A 107 8.83 9.54 -5.24
CA VAL A 107 7.62 8.94 -5.81
C VAL A 107 7.49 9.26 -7.30
N ASN A 108 7.64 10.53 -7.68
CA ASN A 108 7.57 10.95 -9.07
C ASN A 108 8.72 10.39 -9.92
N GLY A 109 9.93 10.33 -9.36
CA GLY A 109 11.10 9.76 -10.03
C GLY A 109 10.93 8.26 -10.32
N CYS A 110 10.37 7.51 -9.38
CA CYS A 110 10.04 6.10 -9.55
C CYS A 110 8.91 5.92 -10.58
N SER A 111 7.82 6.70 -10.48
CA SER A 111 6.68 6.62 -11.40
C SER A 111 7.09 6.91 -12.85
N LYS A 112 7.95 7.89 -13.11
CA LYS A 112 8.52 8.17 -14.45
C LYS A 112 9.29 6.99 -15.05
N ARG A 113 9.73 6.06 -14.24
CA ARG A 113 10.42 4.83 -14.62
C ARG A 113 9.55 3.59 -14.56
N GLY A 114 8.23 3.77 -14.37
CA GLY A 114 7.23 2.69 -14.33
C GLY A 114 7.11 1.98 -12.98
N VAL A 115 7.69 2.53 -11.91
CA VAL A 115 7.59 1.98 -10.55
C VAL A 115 6.62 2.83 -9.73
N GLU A 116 5.42 2.29 -9.50
CA GLU A 116 4.37 2.99 -8.76
C GLU A 116 4.51 2.71 -7.26
N LEU A 117 4.81 3.75 -6.51
CA LEU A 117 4.90 3.73 -5.05
C LEU A 117 3.67 4.41 -4.44
N LYS A 118 3.05 3.74 -3.47
CA LYS A 118 2.03 4.37 -2.62
C LYS A 118 2.72 5.07 -1.46
N TRP A 119 2.48 6.35 -1.30
CA TRP A 119 2.96 7.12 -0.15
C TRP A 119 1.83 7.37 0.85
N PHE A 120 2.01 6.93 2.10
CA PHE A 120 0.99 7.07 3.15
C PHE A 120 0.92 8.49 3.73
N GLY A 121 1.98 9.28 3.61
CA GLY A 121 2.05 10.67 4.04
C GLY A 121 1.48 11.67 3.03
N ASP A 122 0.96 11.22 1.88
CA ASP A 122 0.35 12.13 0.91
C ASP A 122 -0.85 12.85 1.50
N ALA A 123 -0.99 14.13 1.17
CA ALA A 123 -2.13 14.94 1.58
C ALA A 123 -3.47 14.41 1.05
N ILE A 124 -3.45 13.74 -0.11
CA ILE A 124 -4.63 13.10 -0.70
C ILE A 124 -4.67 11.63 -0.28
N PRO A 125 -5.71 11.18 0.45
CA PRO A 125 -5.83 9.80 0.87
C PRO A 125 -5.91 8.86 -0.34
N TYR A 126 -5.01 7.89 -0.40
CA TYR A 126 -5.03 6.87 -1.45
C TYR A 126 -5.77 5.62 -0.93
N GLY A 127 -7.08 5.61 -1.12
CA GLY A 127 -7.98 4.62 -0.54
C GLY A 127 -8.29 4.89 0.93
N PHE A 128 -9.03 3.97 1.56
CA PHE A 128 -9.51 4.14 2.94
C PHE A 128 -8.44 4.01 4.03
N THR A 129 -7.28 3.47 3.71
CA THR A 129 -6.24 3.13 4.69
C THR A 129 -5.10 4.13 4.75
N SER A 130 -5.08 5.14 3.87
CA SER A 130 -3.93 6.03 3.75
C SER A 130 -3.87 7.09 4.85
N ARG A 131 -5.02 7.56 5.32
CA ARG A 131 -5.11 8.63 6.30
C ARG A 131 -6.23 8.34 7.28
N TYR A 132 -5.88 7.98 8.51
CA TYR A 132 -6.84 7.70 9.58
C TYR A 132 -7.62 8.95 10.00
N ASP A 133 -7.03 10.13 9.90
CA ASP A 133 -7.64 11.43 10.21
C ASP A 133 -8.75 11.83 9.23
N SER A 134 -8.84 11.17 8.08
CA SER A 134 -9.94 11.36 7.12
C SER A 134 -11.21 10.58 7.49
N TRP A 135 -11.14 9.65 8.45
CA TRP A 135 -12.26 8.80 8.84
C TRP A 135 -13.20 9.55 9.80
N LYS A 136 -14.40 9.86 9.34
CA LYS A 136 -15.39 10.61 10.13
C LYS A 136 -16.23 9.76 11.09
N TYR A 137 -16.12 8.45 11.01
CA TYR A 137 -16.83 7.50 11.86
C TYR A 137 -16.03 7.06 13.08
N VAL A 138 -14.80 7.52 13.22
CA VAL A 138 -13.93 7.31 14.36
C VAL A 138 -13.50 8.69 14.87
N GLN A 139 -13.55 8.88 16.19
CA GLN A 139 -12.92 10.06 16.79
C GLN A 139 -11.40 9.89 16.64
N SER A 140 -10.79 10.76 15.85
CA SER A 140 -9.34 10.75 15.66
C SER A 140 -8.68 11.53 16.78
N GLU A 141 -7.79 10.89 17.50
CA GLU A 141 -6.87 11.54 18.43
C GLU A 141 -5.54 11.81 17.71
N ALA A 142 -4.80 12.81 18.19
CA ALA A 142 -3.47 13.08 17.67
C ALA A 142 -2.52 11.92 17.99
N MET A 143 -1.92 11.33 16.96
CA MET A 143 -1.00 10.20 17.09
C MET A 143 0.38 10.54 16.52
N PRO A 144 1.17 11.41 17.20
CA PRO A 144 2.40 11.98 16.63
C PRO A 144 3.45 10.94 16.23
N LYS A 145 3.53 9.81 16.93
CA LYS A 145 4.43 8.70 16.54
C LYS A 145 3.97 8.02 15.26
N THR A 146 2.67 7.78 15.13
CA THR A 146 2.06 7.21 13.92
C THR A 146 2.22 8.15 12.75
N ASP A 147 1.94 9.44 12.96
CA ASP A 147 2.06 10.47 11.92
C ASP A 147 3.49 10.57 11.40
N ARG A 148 4.48 10.52 12.29
CA ARG A 148 5.90 10.51 11.90
C ARG A 148 6.25 9.28 11.04
N ILE A 149 5.74 8.10 11.38
CA ILE A 149 5.97 6.88 10.59
C ILE A 149 5.27 6.98 9.24
N LEU A 150 3.98 7.34 9.23
CA LEU A 150 3.19 7.43 8.00
C LEU A 150 3.73 8.48 7.05
N SER A 151 4.26 9.60 7.56
CA SER A 151 4.82 10.66 6.74
C SER A 151 5.97 10.19 5.84
N GLY A 152 6.73 9.17 6.25
CA GLY A 152 7.84 8.60 5.49
C GLY A 152 7.57 7.21 4.92
N LEU A 153 6.39 6.63 5.12
CA LEU A 153 6.08 5.25 4.73
C LEU A 153 5.67 5.15 3.26
N LEU A 154 6.38 4.32 2.52
CA LEU A 154 6.07 3.96 1.14
C LEU A 154 5.77 2.46 1.03
N ASP A 155 4.91 2.09 0.08
CA ASP A 155 4.48 0.72 -0.20
C ASP A 155 4.56 0.43 -1.70
N LEU A 156 5.16 -0.69 -2.05
CA LEU A 156 5.22 -1.24 -3.39
C LEU A 156 4.45 -2.57 -3.43
N ARG A 157 3.43 -2.66 -4.26
CA ARG A 157 2.73 -3.91 -4.52
C ARG A 157 3.59 -4.88 -5.30
N LEU A 158 3.57 -6.16 -4.91
CA LEU A 158 4.34 -7.23 -5.54
C LEU A 158 3.39 -8.28 -6.15
N PRO A 159 2.80 -8.02 -7.33
CA PRO A 159 2.01 -9.04 -8.01
C PRO A 159 2.90 -10.21 -8.45
N LEU A 160 2.35 -11.43 -8.44
CA LEU A 160 3.07 -12.63 -8.89
C LEU A 160 3.40 -12.64 -10.39
N THR A 161 2.85 -11.68 -11.15
CA THR A 161 3.20 -11.46 -12.55
C THR A 161 4.59 -10.85 -12.74
N PHE A 162 5.15 -10.20 -11.72
CA PHE A 162 6.54 -9.76 -11.77
C PHE A 162 7.47 -10.98 -11.74
N THR A 163 8.47 -10.99 -12.61
CA THR A 163 9.57 -11.94 -12.53
C THR A 163 10.54 -11.55 -11.42
N LEU A 164 11.46 -12.43 -11.06
CA LEU A 164 12.52 -12.11 -10.08
C LEU A 164 13.44 -11.01 -10.64
N LYS A 165 13.71 -11.01 -11.95
CA LYS A 165 14.48 -9.95 -12.62
C LYS A 165 13.78 -8.59 -12.61
N ASP A 166 12.45 -8.57 -12.73
CA ASP A 166 11.70 -7.32 -12.58
C ASP A 166 11.87 -6.76 -11.17
N CYS A 167 11.88 -7.60 -10.15
CA CYS A 167 12.11 -7.17 -8.77
C CYS A 167 13.53 -6.62 -8.56
N GLU A 168 14.55 -7.22 -9.17
CA GLU A 168 15.92 -6.69 -9.17
C GLU A 168 15.99 -5.31 -9.83
N LEU A 169 15.36 -5.16 -10.99
CA LEU A 169 15.28 -3.89 -11.73
C LEU A 169 14.54 -2.83 -10.91
N ILE A 170 13.40 -3.17 -10.33
CA ILE A 170 12.63 -2.26 -9.47
C ILE A 170 13.47 -1.80 -8.28
N GLY A 171 14.17 -2.72 -7.62
CA GLY A 171 15.07 -2.40 -6.51
C GLY A 171 16.17 -1.41 -6.94
N SER A 172 16.79 -1.64 -8.09
CA SER A 172 17.81 -0.74 -8.66
C SER A 172 17.25 0.64 -8.96
N ILE A 173 16.04 0.72 -9.54
CA ILE A 173 15.35 1.99 -9.84
C ILE A 173 15.12 2.78 -8.56
N ILE A 174 14.56 2.14 -7.52
CA ILE A 174 14.28 2.81 -6.24
C ILE A 174 15.58 3.33 -5.62
N LYS A 175 16.64 2.49 -5.59
CA LYS A 175 17.93 2.86 -5.03
C LYS A 175 18.54 4.07 -5.72
N GLU A 176 18.58 4.09 -7.06
CA GLU A 176 19.10 5.19 -7.85
C GLU A 176 18.31 6.49 -7.64
N VAL A 177 16.97 6.41 -7.60
CA VAL A 177 16.11 7.58 -7.39
C VAL A 177 16.28 8.16 -6.00
N VAL A 178 16.36 7.30 -4.97
CA VAL A 178 16.62 7.70 -3.59
C VAL A 178 18.00 8.40 -3.51
N GLN A 179 19.06 7.82 -4.08
CA GLN A 179 20.38 8.40 -4.06
C GLN A 179 20.42 9.78 -4.75
N LYS A 180 19.82 9.90 -5.93
CA LYS A 180 19.74 11.20 -6.64
C LYS A 180 18.99 12.26 -5.83
N SER A 181 18.00 11.87 -5.03
CA SER A 181 17.25 12.80 -4.20
C SER A 181 18.05 13.26 -2.97
N ILE A 182 18.98 12.44 -2.50
CA ILE A 182 19.96 12.83 -1.45
C ILE A 182 20.96 13.81 -2.02
N ASP A 183 21.55 13.52 -3.18
CA ASP A 183 22.59 14.31 -3.81
C ASP A 183 22.11 15.71 -4.25
N ALA A 184 20.80 15.87 -4.42
CA ALA A 184 20.13 17.12 -4.81
C ALA A 184 19.66 17.99 -3.62
N SER A 185 19.88 17.54 -2.38
CA SER A 185 19.44 18.19 -1.14
C SER A 185 20.56 18.95 -0.48
#